data_24634710f4edd75d8f31cda3bcc897c2
#
_entry.id   24634710f4edd75d8f31cda3bcc897c2
#
_cell.length_a   1.000
_cell.length_b   1.000
_cell.length_c   1.000
_cell.angle_alpha   90.00
_cell.angle_beta   90.00
_cell.angle_gamma   90.00
#
_symmetry.space_group_name_H-M   'P 1'
#
loop_
_entity.id
_entity.type
_entity.pdbx_description
1 polymer ?
#
loop_
_entity_poly.entity_id
_entity_poly.type
_entity_poly.pdbx_seq_one_letter_code
_entity_poly.pdbx_strand_id
1 'polypeptide(L)'
;MVCVLANETTSSDEVRKFEELTLATSPAIHQWFYDGWVVRASGNDVRRANSATVFYPSSIALEEKIGVVEQWYGLRQQATMFRLNEVLTPPELDSLLAARGYTREMDTLLMTLDIGLAAMDYAVPQGFRVIARNSIDGIADVHQLKGSTATMAERDATRQALWRGPEQYLALKSINGLVSSGMARMQNGHVGIFTMRTAEKSRGKGYAALLLAHLLAWGQHQGARCAFLQVDQSNEAAIKLYRRFGFRPRYRYWQRLQAAPS
;
A
#
# COMPACT_ATOMS: atom_id res chain seq x y z
N MET A 1 -14.86 1.20 18.08
CA MET A 1 -13.96 0.03 18.14
C MET A 1 -12.55 0.61 18.11
N VAL A 2 -11.85 0.56 19.23
CA VAL A 2 -10.51 1.15 19.43
C VAL A 2 -9.52 0.37 18.58
N CYS A 3 -8.58 1.06 17.92
CA CYS A 3 -7.43 0.44 17.28
C CYS A 3 -6.58 -0.21 18.39
N VAL A 4 -6.61 -1.54 18.51
CA VAL A 4 -6.07 -2.29 19.67
C VAL A 4 -4.62 -1.92 19.94
N LEU A 5 -4.29 -1.71 21.21
CA LEU A 5 -2.97 -1.32 21.71
C LEU A 5 -1.97 -2.48 21.59
N ALA A 6 -0.72 -2.16 21.31
CA ALA A 6 0.37 -3.09 21.08
C ALA A 6 0.76 -3.89 22.35
N ASN A 7 0.43 -5.17 22.36
CA ASN A 7 1.11 -6.32 22.96
C ASN A 7 0.31 -7.61 22.74
N GLU A 8 -0.79 -7.55 21.97
CA GLU A 8 -1.57 -8.74 21.62
C GLU A 8 -1.13 -9.23 20.24
N THR A 9 -0.97 -10.52 20.11
CA THR A 9 -0.74 -11.20 18.84
C THR A 9 -1.87 -10.80 17.89
N THR A 10 -1.56 -10.19 16.76
CA THR A 10 -2.57 -9.73 15.78
C THR A 10 -3.39 -10.93 15.33
N SER A 11 -4.71 -10.89 15.53
CA SER A 11 -5.58 -12.02 15.18
C SER A 11 -5.74 -12.17 13.66
N SER A 12 -6.09 -13.38 13.22
CA SER A 12 -6.37 -13.65 11.81
C SER A 12 -7.47 -12.75 11.25
N ASP A 13 -8.50 -12.42 12.06
CA ASP A 13 -9.58 -11.54 11.64
C ASP A 13 -9.13 -10.09 11.49
N GLU A 14 -8.22 -9.63 12.34
CA GLU A 14 -7.64 -8.29 12.23
C GLU A 14 -6.73 -8.20 10.98
N VAL A 15 -5.89 -9.19 10.72
CA VAL A 15 -5.06 -9.24 9.51
C VAL A 15 -5.95 -9.25 8.26
N ARG A 16 -6.98 -10.11 8.24
CA ARG A 16 -7.93 -10.21 7.14
C ARG A 16 -8.61 -8.87 6.86
N LYS A 17 -9.07 -8.18 7.90
CA LYS A 17 -9.65 -6.84 7.81
C LYS A 17 -8.70 -5.84 7.13
N PHE A 18 -7.44 -5.79 7.53
CA PHE A 18 -6.47 -4.85 6.92
C PHE A 18 -6.04 -5.28 5.52
N GLU A 19 -6.01 -6.57 5.21
CA GLU A 19 -5.83 -7.05 3.85
C GLU A 19 -7.00 -6.63 2.95
N GLU A 20 -8.25 -6.78 3.40
CA GLU A 20 -9.44 -6.30 2.69
C GLU A 20 -9.40 -4.79 2.45
N LEU A 21 -9.09 -3.99 3.48
CA LEU A 21 -8.94 -2.54 3.37
C LEU A 21 -7.85 -2.16 2.36
N THR A 22 -6.73 -2.87 2.39
CA THR A 22 -5.61 -2.67 1.46
C THR A 22 -6.03 -2.95 0.02
N LEU A 23 -6.72 -4.06 -0.23
CA LEU A 23 -7.17 -4.42 -1.57
C LEU A 23 -8.29 -3.49 -2.07
N ALA A 24 -9.25 -3.13 -1.20
CA ALA A 24 -10.33 -2.22 -1.55
C ALA A 24 -9.79 -0.83 -1.93
N THR A 25 -8.87 -0.27 -1.14
CA THR A 25 -8.30 1.07 -1.39
C THR A 25 -7.21 1.10 -2.47
N SER A 26 -6.80 -0.05 -2.98
CA SER A 26 -5.85 -0.19 -4.09
C SER A 26 -6.44 -1.11 -5.17
N PRO A 27 -7.41 -0.62 -5.98
CA PRO A 27 -8.11 -1.46 -6.95
C PRO A 27 -7.16 -2.12 -7.94
N ALA A 28 -7.57 -3.26 -8.50
CA ALA A 28 -6.91 -3.94 -9.60
C ALA A 28 -7.83 -3.98 -10.83
N ILE A 29 -7.26 -4.05 -12.04
CA ILE A 29 -8.03 -4.12 -13.28
C ILE A 29 -8.72 -5.48 -13.40
N HIS A 30 -8.00 -6.56 -13.06
CA HIS A 30 -8.52 -7.92 -13.01
C HIS A 30 -8.40 -8.46 -11.59
N GLN A 31 -9.48 -9.05 -11.10
CA GLN A 31 -9.51 -9.71 -9.80
C GLN A 31 -10.46 -10.90 -9.85
N TRP A 32 -10.06 -12.02 -9.24
CA TRP A 32 -10.92 -13.17 -9.05
C TRP A 32 -10.59 -13.88 -7.73
N PHE A 33 -11.55 -14.62 -7.22
CA PHE A 33 -11.42 -15.42 -6.00
C PHE A 33 -11.18 -16.89 -6.37
N TYR A 34 -10.21 -17.52 -5.71
CA TYR A 34 -9.88 -18.91 -5.97
C TYR A 34 -9.56 -19.63 -4.65
N ASP A 35 -10.52 -20.41 -4.18
CA ASP A 35 -10.40 -21.28 -3.00
C ASP A 35 -9.67 -20.60 -1.82
N GLY A 36 -10.19 -19.46 -1.37
CA GLY A 36 -9.64 -18.68 -0.26
C GLY A 36 -8.52 -17.71 -0.64
N TRP A 37 -8.10 -17.66 -1.89
CA TRP A 37 -7.14 -16.68 -2.40
C TRP A 37 -7.82 -15.59 -3.23
N VAL A 38 -7.21 -14.41 -3.26
CA VAL A 38 -7.56 -13.31 -4.17
C VAL A 38 -6.41 -13.10 -5.13
N VAL A 39 -6.65 -13.32 -6.42
CA VAL A 39 -5.66 -13.20 -7.49
C VAL A 39 -5.93 -11.94 -8.29
N ARG A 40 -4.91 -11.10 -8.50
CA ARG A 40 -5.06 -9.75 -9.06
C ARG A 40 -4.01 -9.46 -10.11
N ALA A 41 -4.41 -8.76 -11.19
CA ALA A 41 -3.51 -8.28 -12.23
C ALA A 41 -3.93 -6.90 -12.74
N SER A 42 -2.97 -6.04 -13.02
CA SER A 42 -3.18 -4.68 -13.54
C SER A 42 -2.14 -4.25 -14.58
N GLY A 43 -1.13 -5.08 -14.86
CA GLY A 43 -0.10 -4.79 -15.86
C GLY A 43 0.74 -3.54 -15.57
N ASN A 44 0.87 -3.16 -14.29
CA ASN A 44 1.68 -2.04 -13.82
C ASN A 44 2.68 -2.49 -12.74
N ASP A 45 3.47 -1.57 -12.19
CA ASP A 45 4.48 -1.83 -11.16
C ASP A 45 3.94 -1.88 -9.72
N VAL A 46 2.63 -1.73 -9.53
CA VAL A 46 2.00 -1.75 -8.20
C VAL A 46 1.78 -3.20 -7.76
N ARG A 47 2.70 -3.73 -6.98
CA ARG A 47 2.75 -5.15 -6.59
C ARG A 47 1.44 -5.66 -5.95
N ARG A 48 0.82 -4.89 -5.05
CA ARG A 48 -0.47 -5.27 -4.42
C ARG A 48 -1.65 -5.36 -5.40
N ALA A 49 -1.53 -4.78 -6.59
CA ALA A 49 -2.50 -4.89 -7.67
C ALA A 49 -2.12 -5.98 -8.70
N ASN A 50 -1.04 -6.72 -8.45
CA ASN A 50 -0.48 -7.75 -9.33
C ASN A 50 0.01 -8.96 -8.51
N SER A 51 -0.73 -9.39 -7.49
CA SER A 51 -0.33 -10.53 -6.66
C SER A 51 -1.51 -11.41 -6.27
N ALA A 52 -1.25 -12.69 -6.05
CA ALA A 52 -2.14 -13.59 -5.35
C ALA A 52 -1.93 -13.43 -3.84
N THR A 53 -3.02 -13.24 -3.08
CA THR A 53 -2.99 -13.04 -1.63
C THR A 53 -3.88 -14.07 -0.96
N VAL A 54 -3.39 -14.67 0.12
CA VAL A 54 -4.13 -15.64 0.94
C VAL A 54 -5.05 -14.90 1.91
N PHE A 55 -6.34 -15.26 1.91
CA PHE A 55 -7.34 -14.70 2.83
C PHE A 55 -7.96 -15.73 3.75
N TYR A 56 -8.28 -16.92 3.21
CA TYR A 56 -8.98 -18.00 3.90
C TYR A 56 -8.26 -19.32 3.70
N PRO A 57 -8.50 -20.30 4.58
CA PRO A 57 -8.03 -21.66 4.36
C PRO A 57 -8.46 -22.20 3.00
N SER A 58 -7.63 -23.06 2.43
CA SER A 58 -7.86 -23.69 1.14
C SER A 58 -8.39 -25.11 1.32
N SER A 59 -9.19 -25.59 0.36
CA SER A 59 -9.61 -26.98 0.23
C SER A 59 -8.82 -27.74 -0.86
N ILE A 60 -8.29 -27.01 -1.84
CA ILE A 60 -7.46 -27.52 -2.94
C ILE A 60 -6.00 -27.58 -2.49
N ALA A 61 -5.25 -28.59 -2.95
CA ALA A 61 -3.83 -28.75 -2.66
C ALA A 61 -3.03 -27.53 -3.12
N LEU A 62 -2.03 -27.08 -2.33
CA LEU A 62 -1.25 -25.86 -2.60
C LEU A 62 -0.52 -25.92 -3.95
N GLU A 63 0.04 -27.07 -4.31
CA GLU A 63 0.75 -27.28 -5.58
C GLU A 63 -0.16 -27.06 -6.79
N GLU A 64 -1.38 -27.57 -6.74
CA GLU A 64 -2.40 -27.39 -7.78
C GLU A 64 -2.78 -25.90 -7.90
N LYS A 65 -3.03 -25.25 -6.76
CA LYS A 65 -3.38 -23.83 -6.73
C LYS A 65 -2.28 -22.95 -7.28
N ILE A 66 -1.02 -23.21 -6.91
CA ILE A 66 0.13 -22.50 -7.44
C ILE A 66 0.16 -22.62 -8.96
N GLY A 67 0.01 -23.86 -9.50
CA GLY A 67 0.00 -24.11 -10.95
C GLY A 67 -1.11 -23.34 -11.68
N VAL A 68 -2.32 -23.28 -11.14
CA VAL A 68 -3.43 -22.51 -11.72
C VAL A 68 -3.12 -21.01 -11.74
N VAL A 69 -2.54 -20.48 -10.67
CA VAL A 69 -2.15 -19.07 -10.58
C VAL A 69 -1.01 -18.75 -11.55
N GLU A 70 0.00 -19.63 -11.66
CA GLU A 70 1.10 -19.52 -12.63
C GLU A 70 0.57 -19.49 -14.07
N GLN A 71 -0.33 -20.38 -14.42
CA GLN A 71 -0.97 -20.42 -15.74
C GLN A 71 -1.75 -19.12 -16.01
N TRP A 72 -2.49 -18.61 -15.03
CA TRP A 72 -3.30 -17.40 -15.18
C TRP A 72 -2.43 -16.15 -15.44
N TYR A 73 -1.28 -16.00 -14.77
CA TYR A 73 -0.31 -14.94 -15.04
C TYR A 73 0.43 -15.17 -16.36
N GLY A 74 0.80 -16.42 -16.68
CA GLY A 74 1.47 -16.79 -17.92
C GLY A 74 0.68 -16.40 -19.16
N LEU A 75 -0.64 -16.66 -19.17
CA LEU A 75 -1.56 -16.24 -20.25
C LEU A 75 -1.58 -14.71 -20.45
N ARG A 76 -1.16 -13.93 -19.48
CA ARG A 76 -1.05 -12.46 -19.52
C ARG A 76 0.35 -11.95 -19.76
N GLN A 77 1.31 -12.84 -19.95
CA GLN A 77 2.74 -12.52 -20.07
C GLN A 77 3.22 -11.65 -18.88
N GLN A 78 2.73 -11.96 -17.68
CA GLN A 78 3.06 -11.26 -16.46
C GLN A 78 3.85 -12.15 -15.50
N ALA A 79 4.73 -11.54 -14.72
CA ALA A 79 5.40 -12.21 -13.62
C ALA A 79 4.38 -12.75 -12.60
N THR A 80 4.59 -13.97 -12.13
CA THR A 80 3.75 -14.54 -11.07
C THR A 80 4.23 -14.02 -9.72
N MET A 81 3.32 -13.47 -8.95
CA MET A 81 3.62 -12.91 -7.65
C MET A 81 2.63 -13.38 -6.59
N PHE A 82 3.16 -13.84 -5.45
CA PHE A 82 2.39 -14.14 -4.25
C PHE A 82 2.72 -13.13 -3.17
N ARG A 83 1.69 -12.63 -2.49
CA ARG A 83 1.80 -11.78 -1.31
C ARG A 83 1.42 -12.60 -0.09
N LEU A 84 2.41 -12.87 0.73
CA LEU A 84 2.33 -13.74 1.90
C LEU A 84 2.45 -12.91 3.18
N ASN A 85 1.73 -13.28 4.23
CA ASN A 85 1.85 -12.66 5.55
C ASN A 85 2.05 -13.74 6.63
N GLU A 86 2.56 -13.33 7.78
CA GLU A 86 2.93 -14.24 8.85
C GLU A 86 1.75 -14.89 9.59
N VAL A 87 0.50 -14.48 9.31
CA VAL A 87 -0.70 -14.92 10.06
C VAL A 87 -1.65 -15.76 9.22
N LEU A 88 -1.93 -15.35 7.98
CA LEU A 88 -2.92 -16.02 7.12
C LEU A 88 -2.30 -17.03 6.15
N THR A 89 -0.99 -16.93 5.92
CA THR A 89 -0.30 -17.82 4.98
C THR A 89 -0.09 -19.19 5.59
N PRO A 90 -0.49 -20.29 4.91
CA PRO A 90 -0.11 -21.62 5.33
C PRO A 90 1.42 -21.74 5.44
N PRO A 91 1.96 -22.35 6.52
CA PRO A 91 3.41 -22.43 6.76
C PRO A 91 4.20 -23.03 5.59
N GLU A 92 3.62 -23.99 4.88
CA GLU A 92 4.25 -24.72 3.77
C GLU A 92 4.33 -23.88 2.49
N LEU A 93 3.44 -22.89 2.29
CA LEU A 93 3.34 -22.17 1.01
C LEU A 93 4.62 -21.38 0.69
N ASP A 94 5.24 -20.74 1.66
CA ASP A 94 6.49 -20.00 1.44
C ASP A 94 7.62 -20.90 1.01
N SER A 95 7.74 -22.09 1.61
CA SER A 95 8.74 -23.10 1.27
C SER A 95 8.50 -23.72 -0.12
N LEU A 96 7.25 -24.01 -0.47
CA LEU A 96 6.87 -24.52 -1.77
C LEU A 96 7.22 -23.53 -2.90
N LEU A 97 6.92 -22.25 -2.70
CA LEU A 97 7.28 -21.20 -3.65
C LEU A 97 8.80 -21.04 -3.77
N ALA A 98 9.53 -21.10 -2.66
CA ALA A 98 11.00 -21.08 -2.68
C ALA A 98 11.58 -22.26 -3.49
N ALA A 99 11.08 -23.48 -3.28
CA ALA A 99 11.49 -24.68 -4.02
C ALA A 99 11.18 -24.58 -5.51
N ARG A 100 10.17 -23.80 -5.92
CA ARG A 100 9.83 -23.50 -7.32
C ARG A 100 10.64 -22.35 -7.93
N GLY A 101 11.63 -21.81 -7.21
CA GLY A 101 12.51 -20.73 -7.70
C GLY A 101 11.97 -19.31 -7.53
N TYR A 102 10.93 -19.11 -6.73
CA TYR A 102 10.45 -17.78 -6.41
C TYR A 102 11.43 -17.05 -5.48
N THR A 103 11.84 -15.84 -5.85
CA THR A 103 12.65 -14.98 -5.00
C THR A 103 11.77 -14.28 -3.96
N ARG A 104 12.28 -14.16 -2.73
CA ARG A 104 11.63 -13.37 -1.68
C ARG A 104 12.04 -11.91 -1.80
N GLU A 105 11.07 -11.03 -1.79
CA GLU A 105 11.26 -9.59 -1.94
C GLU A 105 10.36 -8.79 -1.02
N MET A 106 10.81 -7.55 -0.69
CA MET A 106 10.01 -6.51 -0.06
C MET A 106 9.31 -6.93 1.24
N ASP A 107 10.09 -7.27 2.26
CA ASP A 107 9.53 -7.35 3.62
C ASP A 107 8.88 -6.02 4.00
N THR A 108 7.60 -6.03 4.24
CA THR A 108 6.78 -4.83 4.43
C THR A 108 6.02 -4.91 5.75
N LEU A 109 6.00 -3.81 6.49
CA LEU A 109 5.18 -3.64 7.68
C LEU A 109 3.83 -3.03 7.29
N LEU A 110 2.73 -3.61 7.73
CA LEU A 110 1.48 -2.88 7.88
C LEU A 110 1.51 -2.20 9.26
N MET A 111 1.31 -0.89 9.26
CA MET A 111 1.28 -0.08 10.48
C MET A 111 -0.07 0.62 10.62
N THR A 112 -0.53 0.79 11.85
CA THR A 112 -1.80 1.45 12.18
C THR A 112 -1.61 2.55 13.21
N LEU A 113 -2.54 3.51 13.20
CA LEU A 113 -2.60 4.63 14.12
C LEU A 113 -4.06 4.87 14.53
N ASP A 114 -4.33 5.04 15.80
CA ASP A 114 -5.57 5.66 16.27
C ASP A 114 -5.47 7.18 16.03
N ILE A 115 -6.31 7.69 15.14
CA ILE A 115 -6.22 9.10 14.69
C ILE A 115 -6.50 10.09 15.85
N GLY A 116 -7.34 9.69 16.81
CA GLY A 116 -7.63 10.54 17.98
C GLY A 116 -6.40 10.87 18.84
N LEU A 117 -5.32 10.09 18.69
CA LEU A 117 -4.05 10.26 19.43
C LEU A 117 -2.96 10.97 18.60
N ALA A 118 -3.23 11.32 17.35
CA ALA A 118 -2.22 11.91 16.48
C ALA A 118 -2.06 13.42 16.69
N ALA A 119 -0.82 13.87 16.87
CA ALA A 119 -0.49 15.30 16.79
C ALA A 119 -0.52 15.75 15.32
N MET A 120 -1.46 16.62 14.95
CA MET A 120 -1.69 17.04 13.55
C MET A 120 -1.40 18.54 13.31
N ASP A 121 -0.80 19.22 14.28
CA ASP A 121 -0.43 20.62 14.11
C ASP A 121 0.93 20.77 13.43
N TYR A 122 0.88 20.99 12.13
CA TYR A 122 2.05 21.22 11.29
C TYR A 122 1.83 22.48 10.43
N ALA A 123 2.41 23.58 10.83
CA ALA A 123 2.34 24.83 10.08
C ALA A 123 3.07 24.71 8.74
N VAL A 124 2.47 25.24 7.69
CA VAL A 124 3.10 25.31 6.36
C VAL A 124 4.17 26.39 6.39
N PRO A 125 5.45 26.06 6.09
CA PRO A 125 6.53 27.06 6.11
C PRO A 125 6.29 28.17 5.08
N GLN A 126 6.83 29.37 5.38
CA GLN A 126 6.78 30.49 4.44
C GLN A 126 7.40 30.11 3.08
N GLY A 127 6.74 30.50 1.99
CA GLY A 127 7.18 30.15 0.63
C GLY A 127 6.74 28.76 0.14
N PHE A 128 5.98 28.02 0.98
CA PHE A 128 5.41 26.72 0.60
C PHE A 128 3.87 26.80 0.60
N ARG A 129 3.27 25.89 -0.18
CA ARG A 129 1.80 25.70 -0.22
C ARG A 129 1.46 24.21 -0.27
N VAL A 130 0.51 23.78 0.55
CA VAL A 130 -0.16 22.48 0.43
C VAL A 130 -1.33 22.67 -0.52
N ILE A 131 -1.37 21.90 -1.59
CA ILE A 131 -2.35 22.03 -2.67
C ILE A 131 -3.10 20.69 -2.80
N ALA A 132 -4.43 20.76 -2.72
CA ALA A 132 -5.28 19.63 -3.08
C ALA A 132 -5.22 19.39 -4.59
N ARG A 133 -5.12 18.12 -5.00
CA ARG A 133 -5.00 17.71 -6.39
C ARG A 133 -6.19 16.83 -6.74
N ASN A 134 -6.65 16.87 -7.99
CA ASN A 134 -7.48 15.79 -8.53
C ASN A 134 -6.64 14.51 -8.71
N SER A 135 -7.28 13.38 -8.98
CA SER A 135 -6.58 12.10 -9.09
C SER A 135 -5.54 12.06 -10.21
N ILE A 136 -5.82 12.65 -11.36
CA ILE A 136 -4.91 12.67 -12.53
C ILE A 136 -3.64 13.43 -12.18
N ASP A 137 -3.78 14.67 -11.70
CA ASP A 137 -2.65 15.52 -11.33
C ASP A 137 -1.87 14.96 -10.14
N GLY A 138 -2.58 14.38 -9.14
CA GLY A 138 -1.95 13.76 -7.99
C GLY A 138 -1.11 12.54 -8.35
N ILE A 139 -1.59 11.71 -9.28
CA ILE A 139 -0.83 10.59 -9.83
C ILE A 139 0.39 11.10 -10.61
N ALA A 140 0.23 12.13 -11.43
CA ALA A 140 1.33 12.76 -12.16
C ALA A 140 2.42 13.31 -11.21
N ASP A 141 2.02 14.01 -10.13
CA ASP A 141 2.96 14.51 -9.11
C ASP A 141 3.74 13.35 -8.45
N VAL A 142 3.09 12.22 -8.14
CA VAL A 142 3.76 11.03 -7.57
C VAL A 142 4.77 10.44 -8.54
N HIS A 143 4.39 10.26 -9.80
CA HIS A 143 5.26 9.68 -10.84
C HIS A 143 6.42 10.61 -11.21
N GLN A 144 6.19 11.94 -11.22
CA GLN A 144 7.27 12.92 -11.35
C GLN A 144 8.33 12.77 -10.26
N LEU A 145 7.91 12.64 -8.98
CA LEU A 145 8.82 12.46 -7.84
C LEU A 145 9.50 11.08 -7.82
N LYS A 146 8.90 10.09 -8.47
CA LYS A 146 9.42 8.73 -8.61
C LYS A 146 10.41 8.61 -9.79
N GLY A 147 10.37 9.52 -10.74
CA GLY A 147 11.13 9.43 -12.00
C GLY A 147 10.59 8.34 -12.93
N SER A 148 9.28 8.07 -12.89
CA SER A 148 8.63 7.06 -13.72
C SER A 148 8.41 7.55 -15.14
N THR A 149 8.28 6.62 -16.11
CA THR A 149 7.89 6.94 -17.48
C THR A 149 6.43 7.38 -17.59
N ALA A 150 6.07 8.10 -18.64
CA ALA A 150 4.69 8.49 -18.92
C ALA A 150 3.75 7.28 -19.02
N THR A 151 4.19 6.21 -19.68
CA THR A 151 3.42 4.95 -19.80
C THR A 151 3.09 4.32 -18.45
N MET A 152 4.03 4.35 -17.48
CA MET A 152 3.77 3.86 -16.12
C MET A 152 2.74 4.73 -15.40
N ALA A 153 2.81 6.04 -15.57
CA ALA A 153 1.85 6.98 -14.99
C ALA A 153 0.44 6.77 -15.56
N GLU A 154 0.30 6.60 -16.88
CA GLU A 154 -0.98 6.33 -17.54
C GLU A 154 -1.61 5.00 -17.08
N ARG A 155 -0.81 3.93 -17.01
CA ARG A 155 -1.30 2.62 -16.51
C ARG A 155 -1.76 2.71 -15.06
N ASP A 156 -1.04 3.46 -14.22
CA ASP A 156 -1.46 3.67 -12.84
C ASP A 156 -2.71 4.54 -12.76
N ALA A 157 -2.84 5.58 -13.58
CA ALA A 157 -4.04 6.42 -13.66
C ALA A 157 -5.28 5.60 -14.05
N THR A 158 -5.18 4.72 -15.04
CA THR A 158 -6.27 3.82 -15.46
C THR A 158 -6.73 2.94 -14.29
N ARG A 159 -5.81 2.34 -13.55
CA ARG A 159 -6.12 1.54 -12.38
C ARG A 159 -6.72 2.38 -11.24
N GLN A 160 -6.15 3.54 -10.95
CA GLN A 160 -6.62 4.43 -9.89
C GLN A 160 -8.03 4.97 -10.17
N ALA A 161 -8.38 5.15 -11.45
CA ALA A 161 -9.72 5.57 -11.86
C ALA A 161 -10.83 4.56 -11.56
N LEU A 162 -10.51 3.33 -11.15
CA LEU A 162 -11.48 2.35 -10.65
C LEU A 162 -11.94 2.64 -9.23
N TRP A 163 -11.21 3.46 -8.48
CA TRP A 163 -11.62 3.88 -7.15
C TRP A 163 -12.83 4.84 -7.22
N ARG A 164 -13.81 4.65 -6.34
CA ARG A 164 -15.05 5.45 -6.31
C ARG A 164 -15.36 6.01 -4.90
N GLY A 165 -14.53 5.69 -3.91
CA GLY A 165 -14.70 6.19 -2.55
C GLY A 165 -14.06 7.58 -2.34
N PRO A 166 -14.19 8.16 -1.14
CA PRO A 166 -13.52 9.41 -0.79
C PRO A 166 -11.99 9.26 -0.86
N GLU A 167 -11.35 10.21 -1.53
CA GLU A 167 -9.89 10.27 -1.64
C GLU A 167 -9.38 11.71 -1.59
N GLN A 168 -8.15 11.89 -1.20
CA GLN A 168 -7.44 13.15 -1.20
C GLN A 168 -6.02 12.95 -1.70
N TYR A 169 -5.67 13.65 -2.77
CA TYR A 169 -4.29 13.83 -3.19
C TYR A 169 -3.80 15.19 -2.72
N LEU A 170 -2.61 15.25 -2.13
CA LEU A 170 -1.96 16.48 -1.69
C LEU A 170 -0.57 16.59 -2.30
N ALA A 171 -0.22 17.81 -2.71
CA ALA A 171 1.12 18.20 -3.12
C ALA A 171 1.63 19.35 -2.27
N LEU A 172 2.86 19.27 -1.78
CA LEU A 172 3.59 20.39 -1.23
C LEU A 172 4.45 21.01 -2.33
N LYS A 173 4.22 22.29 -2.62
CA LYS A 173 4.96 23.04 -3.63
C LYS A 173 5.65 24.25 -3.01
N SER A 174 6.81 24.60 -3.56
CA SER A 174 7.54 25.86 -3.31
C SER A 174 7.64 26.66 -4.62
N ILE A 175 8.27 27.83 -4.58
CA ILE A 175 8.59 28.59 -5.80
C ILE A 175 9.45 27.77 -6.78
N ASN A 176 10.24 26.81 -6.29
CA ASN A 176 11.08 25.94 -7.12
C ASN A 176 10.38 24.67 -7.60
N GLY A 177 9.05 24.56 -7.42
CA GLY A 177 8.24 23.44 -7.91
C GLY A 177 7.82 22.43 -6.86
N LEU A 178 7.55 21.19 -7.31
CA LEU A 178 7.04 20.10 -6.49
C LEU A 178 8.09 19.60 -5.50
N VAL A 179 7.70 19.50 -4.22
CA VAL A 179 8.57 19.12 -3.11
C VAL A 179 8.20 17.76 -2.53
N SER A 180 6.91 17.53 -2.30
CA SER A 180 6.39 16.28 -1.75
C SER A 180 4.98 16.03 -2.26
N SER A 181 4.56 14.78 -2.32
CA SER A 181 3.23 14.34 -2.73
C SER A 181 2.82 13.12 -1.94
N GLY A 182 1.51 12.92 -1.79
CA GLY A 182 0.93 11.76 -1.14
C GLY A 182 -0.57 11.72 -1.30
N MET A 183 -1.18 10.58 -0.98
CA MET A 183 -2.64 10.42 -1.05
C MET A 183 -3.19 9.66 0.14
N ALA A 184 -4.46 9.91 0.42
CA ALA A 184 -5.27 9.20 1.38
C ALA A 184 -6.57 8.69 0.74
N ARG A 185 -7.08 7.53 1.20
CA ARG A 185 -8.37 6.96 0.82
C ARG A 185 -9.13 6.47 2.03
N MET A 186 -10.44 6.72 2.02
CA MET A 186 -11.32 6.30 3.10
C MET A 186 -12.06 5.01 2.74
N GLN A 187 -12.06 4.05 3.66
CA GLN A 187 -12.86 2.82 3.58
C GLN A 187 -13.26 2.37 4.98
N ASN A 188 -14.55 2.16 5.22
CA ASN A 188 -15.09 1.59 6.46
C ASN A 188 -14.52 2.23 7.75
N GLY A 189 -14.50 3.57 7.83
CA GLY A 189 -13.99 4.31 8.99
C GLY A 189 -12.46 4.25 9.18
N HIS A 190 -11.73 3.78 8.15
CA HIS A 190 -10.27 3.74 8.12
C HIS A 190 -9.74 4.60 6.99
N VAL A 191 -8.65 5.33 7.24
CA VAL A 191 -7.91 6.07 6.21
C VAL A 191 -6.61 5.35 5.90
N GLY A 192 -6.45 4.93 4.65
CA GLY A 192 -5.18 4.43 4.12
C GLY A 192 -4.31 5.56 3.60
N ILE A 193 -3.04 5.60 3.97
CA ILE A 193 -2.04 6.57 3.48
C ILE A 193 -1.15 5.88 2.45
N PHE A 194 -1.04 6.47 1.26
CA PHE A 194 -0.36 5.84 0.13
C PHE A 194 0.57 6.82 -0.59
N THR A 195 1.51 6.28 -1.35
CA THR A 195 2.36 6.99 -2.31
C THR A 195 3.08 8.23 -1.78
N MET A 196 3.37 8.24 -0.46
CA MET A 196 4.14 9.33 0.15
C MET A 196 5.52 9.43 -0.50
N ARG A 197 5.81 10.55 -1.15
CA ARG A 197 7.08 10.83 -1.83
C ARG A 197 7.56 12.22 -1.50
N THR A 198 8.88 12.37 -1.35
CA THR A 198 9.54 13.67 -1.20
C THR A 198 10.72 13.70 -2.16
N ALA A 199 10.85 14.79 -2.92
CA ALA A 199 11.97 15.03 -3.81
C ALA A 199 13.30 14.84 -3.05
N GLU A 200 14.27 14.18 -3.67
CA GLU A 200 15.51 13.77 -3.01
C GLU A 200 16.24 14.94 -2.33
N LYS A 201 16.42 16.06 -3.03
CA LYS A 201 17.01 17.29 -2.52
C LYS A 201 16.25 17.97 -1.37
N SER A 202 15.04 17.49 -1.10
CA SER A 202 14.13 18.04 -0.09
C SER A 202 13.90 17.09 1.10
N ARG A 203 14.54 15.93 1.11
CA ARG A 203 14.45 14.96 2.22
C ARG A 203 15.08 15.51 3.49
N GLY A 204 14.70 14.96 4.64
CA GLY A 204 15.24 15.34 5.95
C GLY A 204 14.75 16.68 6.50
N LYS A 205 13.90 17.44 5.76
CA LYS A 205 13.42 18.79 6.12
C LYS A 205 12.02 18.83 6.72
N GLY A 206 11.44 17.67 7.08
CA GLY A 206 10.11 17.60 7.70
C GLY A 206 8.92 17.64 6.72
N TYR A 207 9.13 17.80 5.43
CA TYR A 207 8.04 17.97 4.44
C TYR A 207 7.10 16.77 4.33
N ALA A 208 7.63 15.55 4.49
CA ALA A 208 6.79 14.34 4.54
C ALA A 208 5.90 14.33 5.79
N ALA A 209 6.41 14.81 6.95
CA ALA A 209 5.64 14.92 8.18
C ALA A 209 4.48 15.92 8.02
N LEU A 210 4.77 17.10 7.47
CA LEU A 210 3.76 18.10 7.17
C LEU A 210 2.64 17.52 6.29
N LEU A 211 2.99 16.85 5.19
CA LEU A 211 2.00 16.32 4.27
C LEU A 211 1.18 15.18 4.89
N LEU A 212 1.84 14.31 5.67
CA LEU A 212 1.18 13.24 6.42
C LEU A 212 0.15 13.80 7.41
N ALA A 213 0.50 14.86 8.16
CA ALA A 213 -0.42 15.51 9.09
C ALA A 213 -1.68 16.04 8.39
N HIS A 214 -1.53 16.69 7.23
CA HIS A 214 -2.67 17.16 6.44
C HIS A 214 -3.54 16.02 5.90
N LEU A 215 -2.95 14.90 5.46
CA LEU A 215 -3.69 13.72 5.01
C LEU A 215 -4.45 13.06 6.17
N LEU A 216 -3.85 12.96 7.34
CA LEU A 216 -4.49 12.42 8.55
C LEU A 216 -5.63 13.34 9.02
N ALA A 217 -5.43 14.66 9.03
CA ALA A 217 -6.46 15.63 9.35
C ALA A 217 -7.65 15.52 8.39
N TRP A 218 -7.39 15.38 7.07
CA TRP A 218 -8.45 15.12 6.10
C TRP A 218 -9.19 13.81 6.43
N GLY A 219 -8.48 12.72 6.72
CA GLY A 219 -9.10 11.45 7.11
C GLY A 219 -9.98 11.59 8.35
N GLN A 220 -9.52 12.33 9.37
CA GLN A 220 -10.29 12.63 10.58
C GLN A 220 -11.58 13.40 10.26
N HIS A 221 -11.51 14.43 9.40
CA HIS A 221 -12.67 15.17 8.93
C HIS A 221 -13.67 14.29 8.15
N GLN A 222 -13.19 13.26 7.48
CA GLN A 222 -14.03 12.25 6.83
C GLN A 222 -14.58 11.19 7.80
N GLY A 223 -14.32 11.31 9.11
CA GLY A 223 -14.80 10.39 10.14
C GLY A 223 -13.93 9.14 10.34
N ALA A 224 -12.69 9.13 9.85
CA ALA A 224 -11.76 8.05 10.15
C ALA A 224 -11.41 8.01 11.63
N ARG A 225 -11.40 6.81 12.22
CA ARG A 225 -10.93 6.56 13.59
C ARG A 225 -9.55 5.93 13.61
N CYS A 226 -9.19 5.25 12.55
CA CYS A 226 -7.93 4.55 12.41
C CYS A 226 -7.28 4.89 11.06
N ALA A 227 -5.99 5.16 11.08
CA ALA A 227 -5.17 5.23 9.87
C ALA A 227 -4.36 3.96 9.71
N PHE A 228 -4.09 3.56 8.46
CA PHE A 228 -3.18 2.48 8.14
C PHE A 228 -2.26 2.86 6.97
N LEU A 229 -1.09 2.26 6.94
CA LEU A 229 -0.14 2.40 5.85
C LEU A 229 0.74 1.15 5.73
N GLN A 230 1.44 1.06 4.62
CA GLN A 230 2.39 0.01 4.33
C GLN A 230 3.75 0.63 4.05
N VAL A 231 4.79 0.10 4.69
CA VAL A 231 6.15 0.61 4.56
C VAL A 231 7.14 -0.53 4.43
N ASP A 232 8.04 -0.42 3.47
CA ASP A 232 9.18 -1.34 3.34
C ASP A 232 10.00 -1.34 4.63
N GLN A 233 10.32 -2.52 5.16
CA GLN A 233 11.04 -2.68 6.41
C GLN A 233 12.46 -2.09 6.34
N SER A 234 13.04 -1.99 5.16
CA SER A 234 14.33 -1.34 4.93
C SER A 234 14.27 0.19 4.95
N ASN A 235 13.06 0.78 4.86
CA ASN A 235 12.89 2.24 4.85
C ASN A 235 12.83 2.81 6.27
N GLU A 236 13.97 2.77 6.97
CA GLU A 236 14.10 3.23 8.36
C GLU A 236 13.64 4.67 8.56
N ALA A 237 13.92 5.56 7.59
CA ALA A 237 13.53 6.97 7.66
C ALA A 237 12.01 7.14 7.68
N ALA A 238 11.28 6.39 6.86
CA ALA A 238 9.83 6.41 6.84
C ALA A 238 9.25 5.77 8.11
N ILE A 239 9.80 4.65 8.57
CA ILE A 239 9.38 3.99 9.81
C ILE A 239 9.56 4.93 11.01
N LYS A 240 10.69 5.63 11.11
CA LYS A 240 10.94 6.63 12.15
C LYS A 240 9.91 7.77 12.09
N LEU A 241 9.60 8.25 10.89
CA LEU A 241 8.55 9.25 10.70
C LEU A 241 7.21 8.75 11.21
N TYR A 242 6.75 7.58 10.76
CA TYR A 242 5.44 7.05 11.13
C TYR A 242 5.32 6.75 12.63
N ARG A 243 6.38 6.21 13.26
CA ARG A 243 6.43 6.02 14.72
C ARG A 243 6.29 7.33 15.49
N ARG A 244 6.86 8.43 15.02
CA ARG A 244 6.69 9.77 15.64
C ARG A 244 5.23 10.27 15.62
N PHE A 245 4.44 9.84 14.63
CA PHE A 245 2.99 10.11 14.58
C PHE A 245 2.18 9.14 15.45
N GLY A 246 2.80 8.11 16.01
CA GLY A 246 2.15 7.09 16.83
C GLY A 246 1.74 5.84 16.06
N PHE A 247 2.11 5.71 14.78
CA PHE A 247 1.89 4.46 14.06
C PHE A 247 2.68 3.30 14.70
N ARG A 248 2.01 2.14 14.80
CA ARG A 248 2.59 0.93 15.36
C ARG A 248 2.47 -0.21 14.35
N PRO A 249 3.51 -1.09 14.21
CA PRO A 249 3.42 -2.28 13.39
C PRO A 249 2.30 -3.20 13.89
N ARG A 250 1.60 -3.85 12.98
CA ARG A 250 0.58 -4.86 13.26
C ARG A 250 1.01 -6.24 12.81
N TYR A 251 1.41 -6.34 11.56
CA TYR A 251 1.94 -7.58 11.00
C TYR A 251 2.88 -7.26 9.85
N ARG A 252 3.61 -8.29 9.45
CA ARG A 252 4.55 -8.25 8.34
C ARG A 252 4.01 -9.12 7.19
N TYR A 253 4.28 -8.66 5.97
CA TYR A 253 4.09 -9.44 4.77
C TYR A 253 5.30 -9.30 3.85
N TRP A 254 5.48 -10.26 2.96
CA TRP A 254 6.51 -10.25 1.94
C TRP A 254 5.96 -10.73 0.62
N GLN A 255 6.78 -10.69 -0.42
CA GLN A 255 6.40 -11.16 -1.74
C GLN A 255 7.32 -12.28 -2.19
N ARG A 256 6.73 -13.25 -2.90
CA ARG A 256 7.43 -14.25 -3.69
C ARG A 256 7.18 -13.93 -5.16
N LEU A 257 8.26 -13.69 -5.92
CA LEU A 257 8.22 -13.27 -7.31
C LEU A 257 8.95 -14.29 -8.19
N GLN A 258 8.31 -14.68 -9.29
CA GLN A 258 8.92 -15.40 -10.38
C GLN A 258 8.75 -14.59 -11.66
N ALA A 259 9.84 -14.41 -12.42
CA ALA A 259 9.79 -13.69 -13.69
C ALA A 259 8.80 -14.37 -14.65
N ALA A 260 8.22 -13.59 -15.57
CA ALA A 260 7.42 -14.16 -16.63
C ALA A 260 8.26 -15.15 -17.45
N PRO A 261 7.66 -16.24 -17.95
CA PRO A 261 8.33 -17.09 -18.94
C PRO A 261 8.77 -16.25 -20.13
N SER A 262 10.00 -16.46 -20.57
CA SER A 262 10.58 -15.80 -21.76
C SER A 262 9.88 -16.23 -23.03
#